data_e37364ac94078728e9be23cbb3d2f000
#
_entry.id   e37364ac94078728e9be23cbb3d2f000
#
_cell.length_a   1.000
_cell.length_b   1.000
_cell.length_c   1.000
_cell.angle_alpha   90.00
_cell.angle_beta   90.00
_cell.angle_gamma   90.00
#
_symmetry.space_group_name_H-M   'P 1'
#
loop_
_entity.id
_entity.type
_entity.pdbx_description
1 polymer ?
#
loop_
_entity_poly.entity_id
_entity_poly.type
_entity_poly.pdbx_seq_one_letter_code
_entity_poly.pdbx_strand_id
1 'polypeptide(L)'
;MTRWLTTALAALAFSGLGGGVSADVFGDAAKGESIFRQCSGCHQVGEGAENRIGPQLNGIFGRRAGTVEGFRYSDAFQRAGAKGLEWHAEDLNVFLENPKQLVPGTRMSFRGIRNREQRADLIAYLRQYSDSPANIPEADPAASPTDHSVAPEILAL
;
A
#
# COMPACT_ATOMS: atom_id res chain seq x y z
N MET A 1 -18.86 -45.54 -60.50
CA MET A 1 -17.66 -44.66 -60.44
C MET A 1 -18.01 -43.45 -59.58
N THR A 2 -17.74 -43.50 -58.32
CA THR A 2 -18.12 -42.38 -57.33
C THR A 2 -16.89 -42.07 -56.53
N ARG A 3 -16.33 -40.86 -56.79
CA ARG A 3 -15.12 -40.36 -56.15
C ARG A 3 -15.53 -39.65 -54.88
N TRP A 4 -15.07 -40.13 -53.72
CA TRP A 4 -15.23 -39.46 -52.40
C TRP A 4 -14.10 -38.42 -52.23
N LEU A 5 -14.49 -37.16 -52.09
CA LEU A 5 -13.59 -36.08 -51.73
C LEU A 5 -13.56 -35.96 -50.18
N THR A 6 -12.42 -36.32 -49.61
CA THR A 6 -12.14 -36.11 -48.18
C THR A 6 -11.67 -34.69 -47.96
N THR A 7 -12.50 -33.88 -47.33
CA THR A 7 -12.17 -32.53 -46.87
C THR A 7 -11.40 -32.62 -45.53
N ALA A 8 -10.12 -32.28 -45.54
CA ALA A 8 -9.32 -32.17 -44.34
C ALA A 8 -9.65 -30.83 -43.64
N LEU A 9 -10.21 -30.91 -42.44
CA LEU A 9 -10.36 -29.75 -41.53
C LEU A 9 -9.01 -29.50 -40.88
N ALA A 10 -8.36 -28.38 -41.20
CA ALA A 10 -7.19 -27.90 -40.50
C ALA A 10 -7.65 -27.19 -39.21
N ALA A 11 -7.37 -27.80 -38.06
CA ALA A 11 -7.55 -27.19 -36.78
C ALA A 11 -6.44 -26.17 -36.52
N LEU A 12 -6.76 -24.87 -36.57
CA LEU A 12 -5.90 -23.79 -36.15
C LEU A 12 -5.85 -23.80 -34.61
N ALA A 13 -4.74 -24.28 -34.04
CA ALA A 13 -4.44 -24.14 -32.63
C ALA A 13 -4.13 -22.68 -32.34
N PHE A 14 -5.08 -21.99 -31.68
CA PHE A 14 -4.90 -20.64 -31.15
C PHE A 14 -4.07 -20.76 -29.86
N SER A 15 -2.74 -20.64 -30.01
CA SER A 15 -1.85 -20.50 -28.84
C SER A 15 -2.09 -19.11 -28.24
N GLY A 16 -2.98 -19.04 -27.22
CA GLY A 16 -3.16 -17.86 -26.42
C GLY A 16 -1.87 -17.55 -25.65
N LEU A 17 -1.14 -16.52 -26.08
CA LEU A 17 -0.16 -15.87 -25.20
C LEU A 17 -0.95 -15.25 -24.05
N GLY A 18 -1.00 -15.96 -22.92
CA GLY A 18 -1.39 -15.38 -21.66
C GLY A 18 -0.36 -14.32 -21.28
N GLY A 19 -0.61 -13.08 -21.68
CA GLY A 19 0.10 -11.93 -21.16
C GLY A 19 -0.17 -11.87 -19.66
N GLY A 20 0.80 -12.28 -18.84
CA GLY A 20 0.77 -12.05 -17.42
C GLY A 20 0.68 -10.54 -17.21
N VAL A 21 -0.43 -10.05 -16.69
CA VAL A 21 -0.55 -8.70 -16.17
C VAL A 21 0.51 -8.59 -15.09
N SER A 22 1.49 -7.73 -15.32
CA SER A 22 2.60 -7.53 -14.40
C SER A 22 2.06 -7.12 -13.03
N ALA A 23 2.34 -7.95 -12.03
CA ALA A 23 2.02 -7.70 -10.63
C ALA A 23 2.80 -6.48 -10.06
N ASP A 24 3.64 -5.87 -10.89
CA ASP A 24 4.57 -4.81 -10.50
C ASP A 24 3.93 -3.47 -10.15
N VAL A 25 2.66 -3.24 -10.53
CA VAL A 25 1.96 -1.99 -10.25
C VAL A 25 1.47 -1.93 -8.79
N PHE A 26 1.28 -3.08 -8.14
CA PHE A 26 0.66 -3.17 -6.81
C PHE A 26 1.61 -3.63 -5.68
N GLY A 27 2.87 -3.89 -5.99
CA GLY A 27 3.84 -4.47 -5.05
C GLY A 27 3.61 -5.97 -4.77
N ASP A 28 4.65 -6.61 -4.26
CA ASP A 28 4.67 -8.03 -3.91
C ASP A 28 4.54 -8.19 -2.38
N ALA A 29 3.39 -8.67 -1.92
CA ALA A 29 3.12 -8.81 -0.49
C ALA A 29 4.08 -9.78 0.22
N ALA A 30 4.58 -10.81 -0.46
CA ALA A 30 5.55 -11.75 0.13
C ALA A 30 6.91 -11.08 0.36
N LYS A 31 7.35 -10.22 -0.58
CA LYS A 31 8.53 -9.36 -0.36
C LYS A 31 8.23 -8.33 0.74
N GLY A 32 7.03 -7.78 0.77
CA GLY A 32 6.56 -6.83 1.77
C GLY A 32 6.63 -7.38 3.19
N GLU A 33 6.29 -8.64 3.41
CA GLU A 33 6.46 -9.32 4.70
C GLU A 33 7.92 -9.28 5.18
N SER A 34 8.85 -9.55 4.27
CA SER A 34 10.28 -9.50 4.58
C SER A 34 10.73 -8.08 4.95
N ILE A 35 10.17 -7.06 4.29
CA ILE A 35 10.44 -5.66 4.58
C ILE A 35 9.81 -5.24 5.92
N PHE A 36 8.61 -5.75 6.23
CA PHE A 36 7.91 -5.47 7.50
C PHE A 36 8.72 -5.86 8.74
N ARG A 37 9.68 -6.76 8.63
CA ARG A 37 10.59 -7.09 9.73
C ARG A 37 11.31 -5.87 10.33
N GLN A 38 11.53 -4.82 9.54
CA GLN A 38 12.06 -3.54 10.04
C GLN A 38 11.08 -2.77 10.92
N CYS A 39 9.79 -3.08 10.82
CA CYS A 39 8.68 -2.41 11.51
C CYS A 39 8.24 -3.21 12.75
N SER A 40 8.42 -4.54 12.73
CA SER A 40 7.88 -5.50 13.71
C SER A 40 8.40 -5.32 15.14
N GLY A 41 9.54 -4.65 15.31
CA GLY A 41 10.03 -4.27 16.65
C GLY A 41 9.15 -3.26 17.36
N CYS A 42 8.37 -2.47 16.60
CA CYS A 42 7.50 -1.42 17.13
C CYS A 42 6.02 -1.64 16.82
N HIS A 43 5.69 -2.28 15.70
CA HIS A 43 4.33 -2.47 15.20
C HIS A 43 3.95 -3.93 15.08
N GLN A 44 2.66 -4.22 15.17
CA GLN A 44 2.09 -5.54 14.93
C GLN A 44 0.98 -5.47 13.88
N VAL A 45 0.78 -6.57 13.16
CA VAL A 45 -0.33 -6.86 12.25
C VAL A 45 -0.83 -8.28 12.48
N GLY A 46 -2.03 -8.58 12.01
CA GLY A 46 -2.64 -9.91 12.09
C GLY A 46 -3.51 -10.09 13.32
N GLU A 47 -3.96 -11.32 13.53
CA GLU A 47 -4.81 -11.69 14.68
C GLU A 47 -4.04 -11.45 15.99
N GLY A 48 -4.71 -10.83 16.95
CA GLY A 48 -4.13 -10.52 18.25
C GLY A 48 -3.10 -9.38 18.23
N ALA A 49 -3.02 -8.60 17.15
CA ALA A 49 -2.09 -7.46 17.08
C ALA A 49 -2.42 -6.40 18.14
N GLU A 50 -1.42 -6.03 18.90
CA GLU A 50 -1.50 -5.06 19.99
C GLU A 50 -0.66 -3.80 19.73
N ASN A 51 -1.01 -2.72 20.42
CA ASN A 51 -0.17 -1.54 20.49
C ASN A 51 1.12 -1.85 21.27
N ARG A 52 2.26 -1.47 20.70
CA ARG A 52 3.59 -1.62 21.30
C ARG A 52 4.26 -0.24 21.42
N ILE A 53 5.53 -0.14 21.04
CA ILE A 53 6.23 1.17 20.90
C ILE A 53 5.52 2.03 19.87
N GLY A 54 4.98 1.42 18.82
CA GLY A 54 4.08 2.01 17.83
C GLY A 54 2.67 1.39 17.91
N PRO A 55 1.68 1.98 17.22
CA PRO A 55 0.33 1.41 17.17
C PRO A 55 0.31 0.13 16.33
N GLN A 56 -0.69 -0.72 16.57
CA GLN A 56 -1.01 -1.82 15.66
C GLN A 56 -1.47 -1.28 14.30
N LEU A 57 -1.24 -2.03 13.21
CA LEU A 57 -1.46 -1.53 11.86
C LEU A 57 -2.59 -2.25 11.11
N ASN A 58 -3.37 -3.14 11.77
CA ASN A 58 -4.56 -3.72 11.14
C ASN A 58 -5.54 -2.61 10.76
N GLY A 59 -6.16 -2.73 9.58
CA GLY A 59 -7.11 -1.73 9.10
C GLY A 59 -6.52 -0.34 8.93
N ILE A 60 -5.25 -0.24 8.54
CA ILE A 60 -4.61 1.08 8.40
C ILE A 60 -5.20 1.88 7.24
N PHE A 61 -5.62 1.22 6.14
CA PHE A 61 -6.14 1.93 4.96
C PHE A 61 -7.48 2.61 5.25
N GLY A 62 -7.63 3.86 4.83
CA GLY A 62 -8.80 4.70 5.09
C GLY A 62 -8.92 5.17 6.55
N ARG A 63 -7.99 4.76 7.42
CA ARG A 63 -8.00 5.18 8.82
C ARG A 63 -7.35 6.55 8.97
N ARG A 64 -8.00 7.43 9.72
CA ARG A 64 -7.45 8.74 10.07
C ARG A 64 -6.18 8.60 10.90
N ALA A 65 -5.18 9.41 10.61
CA ALA A 65 -3.93 9.41 11.37
C ALA A 65 -4.18 9.77 12.85
N GLY A 66 -3.48 9.08 13.75
CA GLY A 66 -3.57 9.37 15.17
C GLY A 66 -4.79 8.82 15.90
N THR A 67 -5.53 7.83 15.34
CA THR A 67 -6.82 7.39 15.89
C THR A 67 -6.86 5.93 16.36
N VAL A 68 -5.74 5.20 16.40
CA VAL A 68 -5.75 3.84 16.98
C VAL A 68 -6.08 3.92 18.46
N GLU A 69 -7.12 3.20 18.86
CA GLU A 69 -7.59 3.16 20.25
C GLU A 69 -6.49 2.66 21.19
N GLY A 70 -6.41 3.27 22.37
CA GLY A 70 -5.45 2.88 23.39
C GLY A 70 -3.98 3.25 23.10
N PHE A 71 -3.68 3.84 21.94
CA PHE A 71 -2.31 4.29 21.64
C PHE A 71 -2.14 5.80 21.85
N ARG A 72 -1.10 6.18 22.59
CA ARG A 72 -0.80 7.60 22.87
C ARG A 72 0.11 8.19 21.78
N TYR A 73 -0.49 8.86 20.82
CA TYR A 73 0.22 9.55 19.75
C TYR A 73 0.96 10.83 20.20
N SER A 74 1.90 11.30 19.38
CA SER A 74 2.46 12.63 19.51
C SER A 74 1.44 13.70 19.09
N ASP A 75 1.58 14.92 19.60
CA ASP A 75 0.75 16.06 19.19
C ASP A 75 0.82 16.30 17.69
N ALA A 76 1.97 16.01 17.06
CA ALA A 76 2.15 16.11 15.62
C ALA A 76 1.20 15.15 14.85
N PHE A 77 1.11 13.91 15.31
CA PHE A 77 0.17 12.93 14.70
C PHE A 77 -1.28 13.30 14.95
N GLN A 78 -1.62 13.76 16.14
CA GLN A 78 -2.98 14.21 16.47
C GLN A 78 -3.38 15.39 15.58
N ARG A 79 -2.50 16.38 15.41
CA ARG A 79 -2.74 17.51 14.52
C ARG A 79 -2.86 17.09 13.06
N ALA A 80 -2.03 16.16 12.59
CA ALA A 80 -2.12 15.65 11.21
C ALA A 80 -3.48 15.01 10.94
N GLY A 81 -3.95 14.14 11.85
CA GLY A 81 -5.28 13.56 11.76
C GLY A 81 -6.41 14.59 11.84
N ALA A 82 -6.30 15.59 12.73
CA ALA A 82 -7.27 16.67 12.83
C ALA A 82 -7.34 17.53 11.56
N LYS A 83 -6.24 17.63 10.81
CA LYS A 83 -6.18 18.29 9.48
C LYS A 83 -6.65 17.41 8.34
N GLY A 84 -7.09 16.18 8.61
CA GLY A 84 -7.67 15.30 7.62
C GLY A 84 -6.72 14.25 7.03
N LEU A 85 -5.51 14.08 7.58
CA LEU A 85 -4.63 13.00 7.10
C LEU A 85 -5.29 11.65 7.35
N GLU A 86 -5.57 10.94 6.28
CA GLU A 86 -6.02 9.55 6.26
C GLU A 86 -4.98 8.69 5.53
N TRP A 87 -4.88 7.43 5.91
CA TRP A 87 -3.86 6.56 5.33
C TRP A 87 -4.37 5.91 4.05
N HIS A 88 -4.09 6.52 2.93
CA HIS A 88 -4.19 5.90 1.61
C HIS A 88 -2.82 5.36 1.16
N ALA A 89 -2.78 4.64 0.04
CA ALA A 89 -1.53 4.05 -0.46
C ALA A 89 -0.47 5.13 -0.76
N GLU A 90 -0.91 6.27 -1.29
CA GLU A 90 -0.08 7.43 -1.62
C GLU A 90 0.51 8.06 -0.37
N ASP A 91 -0.31 8.30 0.67
CA ASP A 91 0.13 8.88 1.95
C ASP A 91 1.13 7.95 2.64
N LEU A 92 0.84 6.64 2.63
CA LEU A 92 1.75 5.63 3.13
C LEU A 92 3.07 5.62 2.36
N ASN A 93 3.03 5.75 1.02
CA ASN A 93 4.24 5.80 0.21
C ASN A 93 5.11 7.01 0.59
N VAL A 94 4.53 8.21 0.73
CA VAL A 94 5.25 9.42 1.15
C VAL A 94 5.75 9.28 2.59
N PHE A 95 4.91 8.79 3.50
CA PHE A 95 5.28 8.60 4.90
C PHE A 95 6.41 7.58 5.07
N LEU A 96 6.33 6.45 4.36
CA LEU A 96 7.36 5.41 4.41
C LEU A 96 8.67 5.86 3.78
N GLU A 97 8.65 6.81 2.85
CA GLU A 97 9.88 7.40 2.32
C GLU A 97 10.57 8.30 3.35
N ASN A 98 9.81 9.18 3.98
CA ASN A 98 10.31 10.06 5.03
C ASN A 98 9.20 10.47 6.02
N PRO A 99 9.05 9.76 7.14
CA PRO A 99 8.01 10.05 8.11
C PRO A 99 8.00 11.49 8.63
N LYS A 100 9.19 12.10 8.78
CA LYS A 100 9.31 13.46 9.30
C LYS A 100 8.94 14.53 8.30
N GLN A 101 8.94 14.20 7.01
CA GLN A 101 8.49 15.10 5.96
C GLN A 101 6.97 15.22 5.97
N LEU A 102 6.25 14.09 6.05
CA LEU A 102 4.79 14.11 6.05
C LEU A 102 4.23 14.55 7.42
N VAL A 103 4.85 14.09 8.52
CA VAL A 103 4.41 14.44 9.89
C VAL A 103 5.61 15.03 10.67
N PRO A 104 5.91 16.32 10.48
CA PRO A 104 6.96 17.00 11.23
C PRO A 104 6.69 16.93 12.74
N GLY A 105 7.69 16.46 13.50
CA GLY A 105 7.54 16.25 14.95
C GLY A 105 6.99 14.87 15.33
N THR A 106 6.88 13.93 14.38
CA THR A 106 6.61 12.52 14.71
C THR A 106 7.67 11.96 15.64
N ARG A 107 7.25 11.14 16.61
CA ARG A 107 8.15 10.38 17.49
C ARG A 107 8.62 9.05 16.88
N MET A 108 8.13 8.70 15.70
CA MET A 108 8.57 7.51 14.97
C MET A 108 10.02 7.67 14.54
N SER A 109 10.92 6.87 15.12
CA SER A 109 12.35 6.87 14.81
C SER A 109 12.66 5.92 13.66
N PHE A 110 12.17 6.24 12.47
CA PHE A 110 12.38 5.46 11.25
C PHE A 110 13.05 6.32 10.17
N ARG A 111 14.06 5.75 9.49
CA ARG A 111 14.84 6.48 8.48
C ARG A 111 14.12 6.61 7.14
N GLY A 112 13.08 5.83 6.94
CA GLY A 112 12.40 5.69 5.67
C GLY A 112 13.00 4.63 4.75
N ILE A 113 12.23 4.27 3.72
CA ILE A 113 12.59 3.33 2.66
C ILE A 113 12.70 4.14 1.37
N ARG A 114 13.93 4.32 0.86
CA ARG A 114 14.16 5.11 -0.37
C ARG A 114 13.72 4.40 -1.65
N ASN A 115 13.83 3.08 -1.66
CA ASN A 115 13.41 2.28 -2.82
C ASN A 115 11.88 2.24 -2.92
N ARG A 116 11.36 2.72 -4.05
CA ARG A 116 9.93 2.82 -4.32
C ARG A 116 9.25 1.44 -4.40
N GLU A 117 9.91 0.46 -5.01
CA GLU A 117 9.38 -0.91 -5.12
C GLU A 117 9.22 -1.54 -3.74
N GLN A 118 10.22 -1.39 -2.86
CA GLN A 118 10.13 -1.87 -1.49
C GLN A 118 8.99 -1.22 -0.71
N ARG A 119 8.70 0.06 -0.95
CA ARG A 119 7.53 0.71 -0.35
C ARG A 119 6.23 0.14 -0.90
N ALA A 120 6.14 -0.09 -2.20
CA ALA A 120 4.98 -0.72 -2.82
C ALA A 120 4.76 -2.15 -2.28
N ASP A 121 5.81 -2.95 -2.14
CA ASP A 121 5.76 -4.29 -1.56
C ASP A 121 5.25 -4.26 -0.11
N LEU A 122 5.78 -3.35 0.71
CA LEU A 122 5.32 -3.19 2.09
C LEU A 122 3.85 -2.74 2.18
N ILE A 123 3.43 -1.82 1.31
CA ILE A 123 2.04 -1.37 1.22
C ILE A 123 1.13 -2.53 0.81
N ALA A 124 1.53 -3.35 -0.16
CA ALA A 124 0.82 -4.57 -0.56
C ALA A 124 0.68 -5.58 0.60
N TYR A 125 1.73 -5.75 1.40
CA TYR A 125 1.68 -6.59 2.60
C TYR A 125 0.69 -6.06 3.64
N LEU A 126 0.76 -4.77 3.97
CA LEU A 126 -0.16 -4.14 4.95
C LEU A 126 -1.63 -4.20 4.49
N ARG A 127 -1.86 -4.19 3.19
CA ARG A 127 -3.21 -4.31 2.59
C ARG A 127 -3.91 -5.61 2.97
N GLN A 128 -3.17 -6.70 3.19
CA GLN A 128 -3.73 -7.99 3.60
C GLN A 128 -4.42 -7.95 4.98
N TYR A 129 -4.10 -6.96 5.80
CA TYR A 129 -4.67 -6.75 7.14
C TYR A 129 -5.72 -5.64 7.18
N SER A 130 -6.30 -5.31 6.04
CA SER A 130 -7.42 -4.36 5.94
C SER A 130 -8.76 -5.09 5.96
N ASP A 131 -9.70 -4.57 6.73
CA ASP A 131 -11.04 -5.15 6.89
C ASP A 131 -11.87 -5.07 5.59
N SER A 132 -11.49 -4.20 4.67
CA SER A 132 -12.12 -4.05 3.36
C SER A 132 -11.09 -3.78 2.27
N PRO A 133 -10.46 -4.82 1.72
CA PRO A 133 -9.56 -4.67 0.58
C PRO A 133 -10.26 -4.08 -0.66
N ALA A 134 -11.61 -4.18 -0.74
CA ALA A 134 -12.40 -3.61 -1.83
C ALA A 134 -12.56 -2.07 -1.76
N ASN A 135 -12.35 -1.46 -0.58
CA ASN A 135 -12.44 -0.02 -0.39
C ASN A 135 -11.09 0.70 -0.53
N ILE A 136 -10.06 -0.04 -0.90
CA ILE A 136 -8.78 0.57 -1.27
C ILE A 136 -8.95 0.96 -2.73
N PRO A 137 -8.98 2.25 -3.07
CA PRO A 137 -9.03 2.67 -4.47
C PRO A 137 -7.89 1.95 -5.20
N GLU A 138 -8.24 1.23 -6.25
CA GLU A 138 -7.25 0.74 -7.18
C GLU A 138 -6.47 1.97 -7.61
N ALA A 139 -5.16 1.98 -7.39
CA ALA A 139 -4.32 3.12 -7.77
C ALA A 139 -4.61 3.37 -9.25
N ASP A 140 -5.20 4.54 -9.56
CA ASP A 140 -5.50 4.92 -10.94
C ASP A 140 -4.17 4.90 -11.70
N PRO A 141 -3.97 4.00 -12.67
CA PRO A 141 -2.74 3.95 -13.45
C PRO A 141 -2.52 5.25 -14.24
N ALA A 142 -3.53 6.12 -14.34
CA ALA A 142 -3.46 7.44 -14.96
C ALA A 142 -3.18 8.57 -13.96
N ALA A 143 -3.21 8.31 -12.65
CA ALA A 143 -2.82 9.30 -11.66
C ALA A 143 -1.30 9.50 -11.72
N SER A 144 -0.88 10.40 -12.59
CA SER A 144 0.49 10.93 -12.60
C SER A 144 0.82 11.49 -11.21
N PRO A 145 2.08 11.38 -10.75
CA PRO A 145 2.51 11.79 -9.41
C PRO A 145 2.47 13.31 -9.16
N THR A 146 1.69 14.07 -9.91
CA THR A 146 1.66 15.52 -9.89
C THR A 146 0.41 16.15 -9.29
N ASP A 147 -0.61 15.37 -8.88
CA ASP A 147 -1.77 15.94 -8.19
C ASP A 147 -1.75 15.60 -6.69
N HIS A 148 -0.76 16.13 -6.00
CA HIS A 148 -0.71 16.18 -4.54
C HIS A 148 -1.44 17.45 -4.06
N SER A 149 -2.74 17.53 -4.27
CA SER A 149 -3.53 18.68 -3.85
C SER A 149 -3.65 18.84 -2.32
N VAL A 150 -3.10 17.92 -1.55
CA VAL A 150 -3.15 17.96 -0.08
C VAL A 150 -1.79 18.23 0.58
N ALA A 151 -0.69 18.07 -0.14
CA ALA A 151 0.64 18.19 0.46
C ALA A 151 1.13 19.63 0.76
N PRO A 152 0.79 20.69 0.03
CA PRO A 152 1.38 22.00 0.30
C PRO A 152 0.83 22.72 1.55
N GLU A 153 -0.39 22.44 2.00
CA GLU A 153 -0.94 23.14 3.18
C GLU A 153 -0.46 22.59 4.53
N ILE A 154 0.01 21.34 4.58
CA ILE A 154 0.50 20.77 5.85
C ILE A 154 1.93 21.24 6.14
N LEU A 155 2.68 21.68 5.13
CA LEU A 155 4.07 22.12 5.25
C LEU A 155 4.25 23.62 5.54
N ALA A 156 3.18 24.42 5.50
CA ALA A 156 3.27 25.89 5.55
C ALA A 156 2.87 26.54 6.91
N LEU A 157 2.88 25.78 8.03
CA LEU A 157 2.67 26.36 9.38
C LEU A 157 3.67 25.80 10.38
#